data_06694f4d029a0f1972173f1401ba37cf
#
_entry.id   06694f4d029a0f1972173f1401ba37cf
#
_cell.length_a   1.000
_cell.length_b   1.000
_cell.length_c   1.000
_cell.angle_alpha   90.00
_cell.angle_beta   90.00
_cell.angle_gamma   90.00
#
_symmetry.space_group_name_H-M   'P 1'
#
loop_
_entity.id
_entity.type
_entity.pdbx_description
1 polymer ?
#
loop_
_entity_poly.entity_id
_entity_poly.type
_entity_poly.pdbx_seq_one_letter_code
_entity_poly.pdbx_strand_id
1 'polypeptide(L)'
;ALGGSTNAVLHLLAIAHEARVDLSLDDFDRIGRRVPHLADTRPAGAYVMLDLDRVGGVPMVMRELLDAGLIHGDCLTVTGKTVEENLAEFDLSAGPDGSVLHPLSDPIHADGGIGILYGSLAPEGAVVKIAGMSGMVFEGTARVFDDESDAMAYVTAGRLQPRDVVVIRYEGPKGGPGMREMLAVTAAVKGTGHSEDVALVTDGRFSGATYGFSVAHVAPEATDGGPIAFVADGDKVLIDVPNRRLDLLVEETELVKRRAGWKPNEPRY
;
A
#
# COMPACT_ATOMS: atom_id res chain seq x y z
N ALA A 1 -12.35 2.31 3.41
CA ALA A 1 -13.61 2.35 2.65
C ALA A 1 -13.41 2.92 1.24
N LEU A 2 -12.58 3.95 1.06
CA LEU A 2 -12.31 4.60 -0.23
C LEU A 2 -11.17 3.98 -1.05
N GLY A 3 -10.61 2.85 -0.64
CA GLY A 3 -9.46 2.22 -1.29
C GLY A 3 -8.10 2.75 -0.85
N GLY A 4 -8.00 3.99 -0.39
CA GLY A 4 -6.81 4.58 0.21
C GLY A 4 -5.55 4.61 -0.66
N SER A 5 -4.46 5.08 -0.05
CA SER A 5 -3.10 5.08 -0.62
C SER A 5 -2.12 4.63 0.45
N THR A 6 -1.07 3.89 0.06
CA THR A 6 0.02 3.50 0.97
C THR A 6 0.68 4.73 1.61
N ASN A 7 0.72 5.85 0.88
CA ASN A 7 1.21 7.14 1.40
C ASN A 7 0.42 7.64 2.62
N ALA A 8 -0.87 7.30 2.75
CA ALA A 8 -1.67 7.69 3.91
C ALA A 8 -1.13 7.08 5.20
N VAL A 9 -0.64 5.84 5.17
CA VAL A 9 -0.01 5.18 6.32
C VAL A 9 1.21 5.97 6.78
N LEU A 10 2.12 6.30 5.85
CA LEU A 10 3.32 7.07 6.12
C LEU A 10 3.00 8.43 6.75
N HIS A 11 2.08 9.18 6.13
CA HIS A 11 1.75 10.53 6.58
C HIS A 11 0.99 10.55 7.91
N LEU A 12 0.07 9.59 8.13
CA LEU A 12 -0.67 9.51 9.40
C LEU A 12 0.24 9.12 10.56
N LEU A 13 1.22 8.22 10.35
CA LEU A 13 2.22 7.91 11.36
C LEU A 13 3.08 9.14 11.69
N ALA A 14 3.49 9.92 10.69
CA ALA A 14 4.24 11.15 10.91
C ALA A 14 3.42 12.21 11.69
N ILE A 15 2.15 12.40 11.31
CA ILE A 15 1.24 13.31 12.03
C ILE A 15 1.01 12.86 13.47
N ALA A 16 0.78 11.55 13.69
CA ALA A 16 0.59 10.99 15.02
C ALA A 16 1.83 11.18 15.90
N HIS A 17 3.04 10.97 15.33
CA HIS A 17 4.30 11.20 16.02
C HIS A 17 4.41 12.66 16.51
N GLU A 18 4.19 13.66 15.62
CA GLU A 18 4.23 15.07 15.96
C GLU A 18 3.13 15.45 16.96
N ALA A 19 1.95 14.87 16.83
CA ALA A 19 0.84 15.08 17.75
C ALA A 19 0.97 14.32 19.08
N ARG A 20 2.00 13.47 19.24
CA ARG A 20 2.20 12.58 20.38
C ARG A 20 1.00 11.64 20.62
N VAL A 21 0.42 11.16 19.53
CA VAL A 21 -0.64 10.15 19.52
C VAL A 21 -0.01 8.79 19.26
N ASP A 22 -0.34 7.82 20.07
CA ASP A 22 0.11 6.45 19.87
C ASP A 22 -0.64 5.81 18.70
N LEU A 23 0.06 5.61 17.59
CA LEU A 23 -0.44 4.99 16.36
C LEU A 23 0.64 4.10 15.77
N SER A 24 0.31 2.86 15.48
CA SER A 24 1.22 1.85 14.95
C SER A 24 0.70 1.26 13.63
N LEU A 25 1.54 0.47 12.94
CA LEU A 25 1.11 -0.31 11.77
C LEU A 25 0.01 -1.31 12.10
N ASP A 26 0.03 -1.89 13.31
CA ASP A 26 -0.99 -2.84 13.76
C ASP A 26 -2.39 -2.21 13.84
N ASP A 27 -2.48 -0.91 14.13
CA ASP A 27 -3.76 -0.19 14.11
C ASP A 27 -4.33 -0.12 12.69
N PHE A 28 -3.49 0.09 11.69
CA PHE A 28 -3.92 0.07 10.28
C PHE A 28 -4.41 -1.32 9.86
N ASP A 29 -3.72 -2.40 10.24
CA ASP A 29 -4.19 -3.77 9.94
C ASP A 29 -5.50 -4.08 10.66
N ARG A 30 -5.58 -3.79 11.96
CA ARG A 30 -6.77 -4.02 12.79
C ARG A 30 -8.00 -3.28 12.26
N ILE A 31 -7.84 -2.00 11.88
CA ILE A 31 -8.93 -1.19 11.33
C ILE A 31 -9.25 -1.66 9.91
N GLY A 32 -8.24 -1.91 9.08
CA GLY A 32 -8.40 -2.35 7.70
C GLY A 32 -9.19 -3.67 7.57
N ARG A 33 -9.02 -4.60 8.53
CA ARG A 33 -9.81 -5.86 8.58
C ARG A 33 -11.29 -5.66 8.96
N ARG A 34 -11.65 -4.50 9.52
CA ARG A 34 -13.01 -4.22 10.00
C ARG A 34 -13.80 -3.30 9.06
N VAL A 35 -13.10 -2.44 8.35
CA VAL A 35 -13.70 -1.43 7.48
C VAL A 35 -13.59 -1.88 6.04
N PRO A 36 -14.68 -2.31 5.39
CA PRO A 36 -14.63 -2.82 4.03
C PRO A 36 -14.36 -1.72 3.00
N HIS A 37 -13.95 -2.13 1.80
CA HIS A 37 -13.80 -1.25 0.64
C HIS A 37 -15.15 -1.07 -0.05
N LEU A 38 -15.66 0.16 -0.10
CA LEU A 38 -17.02 0.49 -0.55
C LEU A 38 -17.05 1.29 -1.86
N ALA A 39 -16.07 2.18 -2.10
CA ALA A 39 -16.12 3.11 -3.24
C ALA A 39 -15.29 2.60 -4.42
N ASP A 40 -15.92 2.38 -5.57
CA ASP A 40 -15.27 1.97 -6.82
C ASP A 40 -14.63 3.16 -7.55
N THR A 41 -13.73 3.85 -6.84
CA THR A 41 -13.10 5.09 -7.35
C THR A 41 -11.66 4.86 -7.82
N ARG A 42 -11.29 5.63 -8.86
CA ARG A 42 -9.91 5.67 -9.37
C ARG A 42 -8.92 6.09 -8.27
N PRO A 43 -7.68 5.56 -8.32
CA PRO A 43 -7.08 4.79 -9.43
C PRO A 43 -7.43 3.29 -9.45
N ALA A 44 -7.97 2.73 -8.38
CA ALA A 44 -8.26 1.30 -8.27
C ALA A 44 -9.57 0.90 -8.98
N GLY A 45 -10.56 1.78 -8.97
CA GLY A 45 -11.89 1.55 -9.52
C GLY A 45 -12.14 2.25 -10.86
N ALA A 46 -13.40 2.21 -11.30
CA ALA A 46 -13.85 2.72 -12.57
C ALA A 46 -14.20 4.22 -12.57
N TYR A 47 -14.72 4.71 -11.45
CA TYR A 47 -15.32 6.04 -11.32
C TYR A 47 -14.33 7.10 -10.84
N VAL A 48 -14.67 8.38 -11.00
CA VAL A 48 -13.89 9.51 -10.49
C VAL A 48 -14.59 10.13 -9.27
N MET A 49 -13.87 10.98 -8.51
CA MET A 49 -14.43 11.62 -7.31
C MET A 49 -15.70 12.45 -7.59
N LEU A 50 -15.86 12.99 -8.80
CA LEU A 50 -17.09 13.68 -9.21
C LEU A 50 -18.30 12.73 -9.27
N ASP A 51 -18.08 11.47 -9.66
CA ASP A 51 -19.15 10.47 -9.66
C ASP A 51 -19.55 10.09 -8.21
N LEU A 52 -18.55 9.97 -7.33
CA LEU A 52 -18.81 9.78 -5.90
C LEU A 52 -19.59 10.98 -5.30
N ASP A 53 -19.24 12.21 -5.66
CA ASP A 53 -19.91 13.42 -5.20
C ASP A 53 -21.40 13.41 -5.58
N ARG A 54 -21.75 12.94 -6.78
CA ARG A 54 -23.13 12.83 -7.28
C ARG A 54 -23.99 11.83 -6.48
N VAL A 55 -23.39 10.86 -5.84
CA VAL A 55 -24.08 9.86 -5.00
C VAL A 55 -23.99 10.16 -3.50
N GLY A 56 -23.67 11.43 -3.14
CA GLY A 56 -23.60 11.92 -1.77
C GLY A 56 -22.20 12.11 -1.22
N GLY A 57 -21.18 11.81 -2.00
CA GLY A 57 -19.77 12.13 -1.71
C GLY A 57 -19.19 11.40 -0.50
N VAL A 58 -18.12 11.98 0.05
CA VAL A 58 -17.51 11.50 1.30
C VAL A 58 -18.50 11.49 2.47
N PRO A 59 -19.44 12.46 2.62
CA PRO A 59 -20.47 12.38 3.66
C PRO A 59 -21.32 11.11 3.61
N MET A 60 -21.68 10.62 2.43
CA MET A 60 -22.41 9.36 2.28
C MET A 60 -21.60 8.17 2.77
N VAL A 61 -20.31 8.09 2.38
CA VAL A 61 -19.41 7.04 2.88
C VAL A 61 -19.30 7.10 4.41
N MET A 62 -19.15 8.29 4.98
CA MET A 62 -19.07 8.46 6.43
C MET A 62 -20.38 8.09 7.12
N ARG A 63 -21.55 8.37 6.53
CA ARG A 63 -22.86 7.96 7.05
C ARG A 63 -22.97 6.44 7.12
N GLU A 64 -22.64 5.74 6.05
CA GLU A 64 -22.60 4.27 6.01
C GLU A 64 -21.74 3.68 7.13
N LEU A 65 -20.55 4.25 7.33
CA LEU A 65 -19.62 3.81 8.38
C LEU A 65 -20.14 4.18 9.79
N LEU A 66 -20.80 5.32 9.96
CA LEU A 66 -21.36 5.76 11.23
C LEU A 66 -22.52 4.86 11.66
N ASP A 67 -23.45 4.58 10.76
CA ASP A 67 -24.63 3.74 11.02
C ASP A 67 -24.24 2.30 11.37
N ALA A 68 -23.07 1.85 10.87
CA ALA A 68 -22.46 0.56 11.23
C ALA A 68 -21.58 0.59 12.49
N GLY A 69 -21.40 1.73 13.14
CA GLY A 69 -20.51 1.87 14.29
C GLY A 69 -19.02 1.70 13.96
N LEU A 70 -18.63 1.98 12.71
CA LEU A 70 -17.24 1.86 12.24
C LEU A 70 -16.45 3.16 12.34
N ILE A 71 -17.10 4.29 12.60
CA ILE A 71 -16.47 5.57 12.95
C ILE A 71 -17.13 6.14 14.22
N HIS A 72 -16.40 7.04 14.89
CA HIS A 72 -16.85 7.70 16.12
C HIS A 72 -17.64 8.96 15.77
N GLY A 73 -18.96 8.96 16.01
CA GLY A 73 -19.84 10.08 15.71
C GLY A 73 -19.70 11.25 16.68
N ASP A 74 -19.26 10.99 17.90
CA ASP A 74 -19.10 11.95 19.00
C ASP A 74 -17.81 12.78 18.95
N CYS A 75 -16.89 12.47 18.03
CA CYS A 75 -15.66 13.23 17.89
C CYS A 75 -15.92 14.64 17.36
N LEU A 76 -15.32 15.65 18.03
CA LEU A 76 -15.37 17.03 17.59
C LEU A 76 -14.60 17.23 16.28
N THR A 77 -15.16 18.10 15.44
CA THR A 77 -14.56 18.50 14.16
C THR A 77 -14.14 19.97 14.17
N VAL A 78 -13.52 20.44 13.10
CA VAL A 78 -13.10 21.84 12.91
C VAL A 78 -14.28 22.84 12.87
N THR A 79 -15.52 22.36 12.68
CA THR A 79 -16.73 23.20 12.70
C THR A 79 -17.19 23.52 14.12
N GLY A 80 -16.63 22.89 15.14
CA GLY A 80 -17.09 22.94 16.52
C GLY A 80 -18.30 22.01 16.81
N LYS A 81 -18.76 21.28 15.82
CA LYS A 81 -19.77 20.22 15.92
C LYS A 81 -19.13 18.85 15.90
N THR A 82 -19.85 17.84 16.33
CA THR A 82 -19.42 16.45 16.20
C THR A 82 -19.51 15.93 14.76
N VAL A 83 -18.91 14.79 14.49
CA VAL A 83 -19.03 14.10 13.18
C VAL A 83 -20.51 13.84 12.86
N GLU A 84 -21.26 13.30 13.80
CA GLU A 84 -22.69 12.99 13.64
C GLU A 84 -23.53 14.23 13.36
N GLU A 85 -23.31 15.33 14.13
CA GLU A 85 -24.00 16.61 13.92
C GLU A 85 -23.71 17.20 12.54
N ASN A 86 -22.46 17.13 12.06
CA ASN A 86 -22.11 17.59 10.71
C ASN A 86 -22.78 16.72 9.63
N LEU A 87 -22.80 15.41 9.79
CA LEU A 87 -23.44 14.50 8.82
C LEU A 87 -24.94 14.69 8.75
N ALA A 88 -25.60 15.12 9.85
CA ALA A 88 -27.03 15.42 9.87
C ALA A 88 -27.43 16.63 9.00
N GLU A 89 -26.46 17.47 8.59
CA GLU A 89 -26.72 18.62 7.71
C GLU A 89 -26.83 18.24 6.21
N PHE A 90 -26.46 17.01 5.85
CA PHE A 90 -26.54 16.52 4.47
C PHE A 90 -27.81 15.70 4.24
N ASP A 91 -28.44 15.88 3.07
CA ASP A 91 -29.49 14.96 2.63
C ASP A 91 -28.83 13.69 2.06
N LEU A 92 -28.78 12.65 2.86
CA LEU A 92 -28.18 11.36 2.54
C LEU A 92 -29.24 10.25 2.46
N SER A 93 -30.52 10.62 2.26
CA SER A 93 -31.65 9.69 2.28
C SER A 93 -31.65 8.69 1.10
N ALA A 94 -30.96 9.01 0.02
CA ALA A 94 -30.87 8.12 -1.16
C ALA A 94 -30.08 6.84 -0.89
N GLY A 95 -29.13 6.88 0.06
CA GLY A 95 -28.22 5.76 0.32
C GLY A 95 -27.21 5.49 -0.80
N PRO A 96 -26.35 4.48 -0.65
CA PRO A 96 -25.42 4.03 -1.69
C PRO A 96 -26.13 3.57 -2.96
N ASP A 97 -25.57 3.89 -4.14
CA ASP A 97 -26.15 3.56 -5.44
C ASP A 97 -25.85 2.13 -5.93
N GLY A 98 -24.97 1.39 -5.23
CA GLY A 98 -24.58 0.02 -5.53
C GLY A 98 -23.63 -0.12 -6.73
N SER A 99 -23.13 0.98 -7.27
CA SER A 99 -22.16 0.96 -8.37
C SER A 99 -20.94 1.85 -8.10
N VAL A 100 -21.12 3.14 -7.87
CA VAL A 100 -20.04 4.06 -7.47
C VAL A 100 -19.68 3.87 -6.00
N LEU A 101 -20.71 3.75 -5.17
CA LEU A 101 -20.64 3.46 -3.74
C LEU A 101 -21.45 2.22 -3.43
N HIS A 102 -20.80 1.16 -3.01
CA HIS A 102 -21.40 -0.09 -2.57
C HIS A 102 -21.88 0.03 -1.12
N PRO A 103 -23.04 -0.59 -0.80
CA PRO A 103 -23.49 -0.67 0.60
C PRO A 103 -22.61 -1.63 1.39
N LEU A 104 -22.60 -1.47 2.71
CA LEU A 104 -21.88 -2.38 3.62
C LEU A 104 -22.31 -3.85 3.51
N SER A 105 -23.53 -4.12 3.06
CA SER A 105 -24.03 -5.48 2.83
C SER A 105 -23.45 -6.18 1.60
N ASP A 106 -22.90 -5.41 0.66
CA ASP A 106 -22.30 -5.89 -0.60
C ASP A 106 -21.07 -5.06 -0.96
N PRO A 107 -19.98 -5.13 -0.16
CA PRO A 107 -18.76 -4.35 -0.38
C PRO A 107 -17.95 -4.90 -1.56
N ILE A 108 -17.12 -4.04 -2.18
CA ILE A 108 -16.15 -4.44 -3.21
C ILE A 108 -15.17 -5.49 -2.65
N HIS A 109 -14.67 -5.23 -1.44
CA HIS A 109 -13.84 -6.16 -0.67
C HIS A 109 -14.24 -6.11 0.80
N ALA A 110 -14.20 -7.25 1.47
CA ALA A 110 -14.49 -7.35 2.91
C ALA A 110 -13.43 -6.61 3.76
N ASP A 111 -12.18 -6.59 3.30
CA ASP A 111 -11.09 -5.83 3.89
C ASP A 111 -11.03 -4.42 3.28
N GLY A 112 -10.44 -3.48 4.00
CA GLY A 112 -10.10 -2.15 3.51
C GLY A 112 -9.08 -2.20 2.36
N GLY A 113 -8.89 -1.05 1.70
CA GLY A 113 -8.01 -0.94 0.53
C GLY A 113 -6.51 -1.03 0.81
N ILE A 114 -6.09 -1.14 2.08
CA ILE A 114 -4.68 -1.19 2.51
C ILE A 114 -4.49 -2.35 3.49
N GLY A 115 -3.39 -3.10 3.33
CA GLY A 115 -2.95 -4.13 4.26
C GLY A 115 -1.52 -3.91 4.75
N ILE A 116 -1.23 -4.43 5.94
CA ILE A 116 0.12 -4.47 6.49
C ILE A 116 0.63 -5.90 6.39
N LEU A 117 1.83 -6.06 5.87
CA LEU A 117 2.48 -7.37 5.71
C LEU A 117 3.69 -7.45 6.63
N TYR A 118 3.89 -8.61 7.22
CA TYR A 118 5.07 -8.94 8.01
C TYR A 118 5.72 -10.23 7.48
N GLY A 119 6.97 -10.46 7.81
CA GLY A 119 7.64 -11.71 7.41
C GLY A 119 9.15 -11.57 7.34
N SER A 120 9.80 -12.59 6.78
CA SER A 120 11.26 -12.63 6.72
C SER A 120 11.86 -11.49 5.87
N LEU A 121 11.09 -10.95 4.90
CA LEU A 121 11.52 -9.79 4.10
C LEU A 121 11.18 -8.46 4.75
N ALA A 122 10.14 -8.40 5.60
CA ALA A 122 9.67 -7.18 6.25
C ALA A 122 9.37 -7.43 7.75
N PRO A 123 10.38 -7.67 8.60
CA PRO A 123 10.15 -7.98 10.02
C PRO A 123 9.53 -6.81 10.80
N GLU A 124 9.73 -5.57 10.37
CA GLU A 124 9.11 -4.38 10.98
C GLU A 124 7.90 -3.88 10.18
N GLY A 125 7.49 -4.62 9.16
CA GLY A 125 6.30 -4.38 8.37
C GLY A 125 6.56 -3.80 6.99
N ALA A 126 5.54 -3.93 6.15
CA ALA A 126 5.44 -3.32 4.82
C ALA A 126 3.98 -3.02 4.53
N VAL A 127 3.72 -2.13 3.59
CA VAL A 127 2.37 -1.69 3.24
C VAL A 127 2.02 -2.15 1.83
N VAL A 128 0.89 -2.84 1.69
CA VAL A 128 0.34 -3.26 0.40
C VAL A 128 -0.98 -2.55 0.11
N LYS A 129 -1.19 -2.15 -1.13
CA LYS A 129 -2.48 -1.66 -1.60
C LYS A 129 -3.32 -2.85 -2.07
N ILE A 130 -4.41 -3.13 -1.38
CA ILE A 130 -5.34 -4.25 -1.70
C ILE A 130 -6.33 -3.81 -2.78
N ALA A 131 -6.78 -2.56 -2.73
CA ALA A 131 -7.74 -2.02 -3.70
C ALA A 131 -7.20 -2.13 -5.14
N GLY A 132 -8.00 -2.73 -6.03
CA GLY A 132 -7.65 -2.95 -7.44
C GLY A 132 -6.75 -4.14 -7.71
N MET A 133 -6.53 -5.03 -6.73
CA MET A 133 -5.83 -6.30 -6.96
C MET A 133 -6.77 -7.36 -7.51
N SER A 134 -6.33 -8.07 -8.55
CA SER A 134 -7.03 -9.22 -9.14
C SER A 134 -6.74 -10.55 -8.43
N GLY A 135 -5.66 -10.62 -7.65
CA GLY A 135 -5.24 -11.76 -6.87
C GLY A 135 -4.74 -11.35 -5.49
N MET A 136 -4.65 -12.29 -4.55
CA MET A 136 -4.29 -12.01 -3.17
C MET A 136 -3.01 -12.71 -2.72
N VAL A 137 -2.47 -13.64 -3.55
CA VAL A 137 -1.20 -14.34 -3.29
C VAL A 137 -0.35 -14.32 -4.54
N PHE A 138 0.90 -13.92 -4.39
CA PHE A 138 1.88 -13.88 -5.47
C PHE A 138 3.20 -14.47 -4.99
N GLU A 139 3.72 -15.45 -5.72
CA GLU A 139 5.08 -15.95 -5.56
C GLU A 139 5.83 -15.71 -6.86
N GLY A 140 7.00 -15.09 -6.78
CA GLY A 140 7.75 -14.72 -7.97
C GLY A 140 9.26 -14.77 -7.79
N THR A 141 9.97 -14.38 -8.84
CA THR A 141 11.43 -14.36 -8.90
C THR A 141 11.94 -12.94 -8.83
N ALA A 142 12.81 -12.63 -7.89
CA ALA A 142 13.37 -11.30 -7.68
C ALA A 142 14.22 -10.82 -8.87
N ARG A 143 14.03 -9.56 -9.25
CA ARG A 143 14.89 -8.73 -10.09
C ARG A 143 15.25 -7.51 -9.28
N VAL A 144 16.51 -7.40 -8.88
CA VAL A 144 16.95 -6.47 -7.84
C VAL A 144 17.64 -5.25 -8.45
N PHE A 145 17.24 -4.08 -7.98
CA PHE A 145 17.77 -2.80 -8.44
C PHE A 145 18.08 -1.92 -7.22
N ASP A 146 19.22 -1.26 -7.25
CA ASP A 146 19.68 -0.39 -6.16
C ASP A 146 19.15 1.05 -6.31
N ASP A 147 18.43 1.35 -7.39
CA ASP A 147 17.74 2.61 -7.62
C ASP A 147 16.58 2.48 -8.64
N GLU A 148 15.72 3.52 -8.69
CA GLU A 148 14.58 3.57 -9.61
C GLU A 148 15.01 3.60 -11.09
N SER A 149 16.13 4.25 -11.41
CA SER A 149 16.56 4.48 -12.80
C SER A 149 16.97 3.17 -13.48
N ASP A 150 17.66 2.29 -12.75
CA ASP A 150 18.05 0.97 -13.25
C ASP A 150 16.83 0.05 -13.42
N ALA A 151 15.89 0.09 -12.47
CA ALA A 151 14.61 -0.61 -12.60
C ALA A 151 13.84 -0.10 -13.83
N MET A 152 13.78 1.21 -14.02
CA MET A 152 13.11 1.83 -15.17
C MET A 152 13.77 1.41 -16.50
N ALA A 153 15.10 1.39 -16.56
CA ALA A 153 15.84 0.93 -17.74
C ALA A 153 15.54 -0.54 -18.07
N TYR A 154 15.45 -1.39 -17.05
CA TYR A 154 15.10 -2.80 -17.22
C TYR A 154 13.68 -2.98 -17.79
N VAL A 155 12.70 -2.27 -17.21
CA VAL A 155 11.29 -2.33 -17.64
C VAL A 155 11.13 -1.82 -19.07
N THR A 156 11.71 -0.66 -19.40
CA THR A 156 11.60 -0.04 -20.73
C THR A 156 12.33 -0.82 -21.83
N ALA A 157 13.34 -1.59 -21.46
CA ALA A 157 14.02 -2.51 -22.38
C ALA A 157 13.20 -3.79 -22.70
N GLY A 158 11.98 -3.92 -22.16
CA GLY A 158 11.09 -5.07 -22.38
C GLY A 158 11.63 -6.37 -21.80
N ARG A 159 12.38 -6.31 -20.69
CA ARG A 159 13.01 -7.49 -20.07
C ARG A 159 12.13 -8.18 -19.02
N LEU A 160 11.02 -7.55 -18.61
CA LEU A 160 10.10 -8.14 -17.65
C LEU A 160 9.60 -9.49 -18.14
N GLN A 161 9.53 -10.43 -17.22
CA GLN A 161 8.94 -11.73 -17.45
C GLN A 161 7.76 -11.95 -16.49
N PRO A 162 6.75 -12.73 -16.88
CA PRO A 162 5.71 -13.18 -15.96
C PRO A 162 6.31 -13.76 -14.68
N ARG A 163 5.75 -13.40 -13.53
CA ARG A 163 6.21 -13.80 -12.19
C ARG A 163 7.52 -13.15 -11.75
N ASP A 164 7.99 -12.09 -12.40
CA ASP A 164 9.07 -11.27 -11.85
C ASP A 164 8.56 -10.47 -10.63
N VAL A 165 9.41 -10.37 -9.61
CA VAL A 165 9.27 -9.44 -8.49
C VAL A 165 10.36 -8.39 -8.63
N VAL A 166 10.00 -7.20 -9.08
CA VAL A 166 10.92 -6.07 -9.20
C VAL A 166 11.17 -5.50 -7.81
N VAL A 167 12.37 -5.72 -7.27
CA VAL A 167 12.81 -5.24 -5.97
C VAL A 167 13.66 -3.99 -6.16
N ILE A 168 13.16 -2.84 -5.67
CA ILE A 168 13.89 -1.57 -5.72
C ILE A 168 14.22 -1.19 -4.28
N ARG A 169 15.50 -1.09 -3.97
CA ARG A 169 16.00 -0.86 -2.62
C ARG A 169 16.87 0.38 -2.52
N TYR A 170 17.19 0.82 -1.30
CA TYR A 170 17.89 2.07 -1.01
C TYR A 170 17.11 3.32 -1.44
N GLU A 171 15.79 3.23 -1.48
CA GLU A 171 14.87 4.34 -1.76
C GLU A 171 14.02 4.71 -0.53
N GLY A 172 14.34 4.13 0.63
CA GLY A 172 13.73 4.45 1.92
C GLY A 172 14.15 5.81 2.47
N PRO A 173 13.68 6.17 3.69
CA PRO A 173 13.93 7.50 4.27
C PRO A 173 15.40 7.90 4.39
N LYS A 174 16.29 6.95 4.64
CA LYS A 174 17.73 7.18 4.76
C LYS A 174 18.48 6.93 3.44
N GLY A 175 18.11 5.87 2.71
CA GLY A 175 18.75 5.53 1.45
C GLY A 175 18.43 6.47 0.31
N GLY A 176 17.17 6.95 0.26
CA GLY A 176 16.65 7.94 -0.68
C GLY A 176 16.02 9.12 0.05
N PRO A 177 16.81 10.09 0.59
CA PRO A 177 16.29 11.20 1.36
C PRO A 177 15.16 11.95 0.65
N GLY A 178 14.06 12.19 1.40
CA GLY A 178 12.82 12.71 0.84
C GLY A 178 11.89 11.63 0.30
N MET A 179 12.36 10.39 0.17
CA MET A 179 11.56 9.20 -0.16
C MET A 179 10.61 9.47 -1.33
N ARG A 180 11.21 9.78 -2.50
CA ARG A 180 10.47 10.19 -3.69
C ARG A 180 9.43 9.14 -4.11
N GLU A 181 8.34 9.62 -4.67
CA GLU A 181 7.26 8.76 -5.14
C GLU A 181 7.61 8.18 -6.52
N MET A 182 7.86 6.86 -6.58
CA MET A 182 8.27 6.17 -7.79
C MET A 182 7.06 5.89 -8.69
N LEU A 183 6.60 6.92 -9.42
CA LEU A 183 5.50 6.82 -10.37
C LEU A 183 5.96 6.25 -11.72
N ALA A 184 7.17 6.60 -12.18
CA ALA A 184 7.63 6.28 -13.51
C ALA A 184 7.72 4.75 -13.74
N VAL A 185 8.32 4.02 -12.81
CA VAL A 185 8.43 2.56 -12.87
C VAL A 185 7.06 1.89 -12.88
N THR A 186 6.14 2.31 -12.00
CA THR A 186 4.81 1.72 -11.92
C THR A 186 3.99 1.97 -13.18
N ALA A 187 4.10 3.17 -13.77
CA ALA A 187 3.49 3.50 -15.04
C ALA A 187 4.08 2.71 -16.22
N ALA A 188 5.42 2.51 -16.22
CA ALA A 188 6.09 1.72 -17.24
C ALA A 188 5.68 0.25 -17.19
N VAL A 189 5.63 -0.37 -16.00
CA VAL A 189 5.13 -1.75 -15.82
C VAL A 189 3.71 -1.90 -16.36
N LYS A 190 2.83 -0.93 -16.06
CA LYS A 190 1.48 -0.91 -16.62
C LYS A 190 1.49 -0.78 -18.15
N GLY A 191 2.37 0.05 -18.68
CA GLY A 191 2.52 0.27 -20.13
C GLY A 191 3.00 -0.95 -20.90
N THR A 192 3.73 -1.87 -20.26
CA THR A 192 4.17 -3.15 -20.85
C THR A 192 3.09 -4.23 -20.84
N GLY A 193 1.95 -4.01 -20.15
CA GLY A 193 0.89 -5.00 -20.00
C GLY A 193 1.11 -6.02 -18.87
N HIS A 194 2.18 -5.90 -18.09
CA HIS A 194 2.56 -6.85 -17.03
C HIS A 194 2.02 -6.47 -15.63
N SER A 195 1.06 -5.55 -15.53
CA SER A 195 0.58 -5.06 -14.21
C SER A 195 -0.07 -6.13 -13.32
N GLU A 196 -0.52 -7.25 -13.88
CA GLU A 196 -1.18 -8.33 -13.14
C GLU A 196 -0.28 -9.54 -12.88
N ASP A 197 0.78 -9.71 -13.67
CA ASP A 197 1.67 -10.87 -13.60
C ASP A 197 3.08 -10.59 -13.08
N VAL A 198 3.33 -9.35 -12.67
CA VAL A 198 4.57 -8.87 -12.04
C VAL A 198 4.26 -8.21 -10.70
N ALA A 199 5.13 -8.36 -9.72
CA ALA A 199 5.05 -7.65 -8.45
C ALA A 199 6.16 -6.60 -8.31
N LEU A 200 5.88 -5.56 -7.52
CA LEU A 200 6.83 -4.50 -7.16
C LEU A 200 7.02 -4.49 -5.64
N VAL A 201 8.25 -4.47 -5.17
CA VAL A 201 8.61 -4.43 -3.74
C VAL A 201 9.68 -3.37 -3.52
N THR A 202 9.53 -2.50 -2.51
CA THR A 202 10.50 -1.45 -2.22
C THR A 202 10.53 -1.06 -0.75
N ASP A 203 11.68 -0.64 -0.25
CA ASP A 203 11.82 0.08 1.01
C ASP A 203 11.44 1.58 0.90
N GLY A 204 11.34 2.08 -0.33
CA GLY A 204 10.78 3.39 -0.67
C GLY A 204 9.25 3.38 -0.77
N ARG A 205 8.69 4.24 -1.62
CA ARG A 205 7.25 4.34 -1.85
C ARG A 205 6.89 4.39 -3.32
N PHE A 206 5.71 3.84 -3.64
CA PHE A 206 5.11 3.97 -4.95
C PHE A 206 3.99 5.01 -4.97
N SER A 207 3.64 5.49 -6.15
CA SER A 207 2.48 6.35 -6.34
C SER A 207 1.18 5.64 -5.94
N GLY A 208 0.23 6.41 -5.40
CA GLY A 208 -1.13 5.91 -5.12
C GLY A 208 -1.87 5.39 -6.38
N ALA A 209 -1.41 5.76 -7.58
CA ALA A 209 -1.95 5.30 -8.86
C ALA A 209 -1.41 3.93 -9.30
N THR A 210 -0.63 3.25 -8.48
CA THR A 210 -0.05 1.94 -8.79
C THR A 210 -1.11 0.85 -8.83
N TYR A 211 -0.96 -0.09 -9.76
CA TYR A 211 -1.80 -1.27 -9.96
C TYR A 211 -1.05 -2.56 -9.64
N GLY A 212 -1.80 -3.64 -9.38
CA GLY A 212 -1.25 -4.97 -9.14
C GLY A 212 -0.54 -5.09 -7.79
N PHE A 213 0.28 -6.13 -7.67
CA PHE A 213 1.03 -6.41 -6.44
C PHE A 213 2.13 -5.37 -6.22
N SER A 214 1.85 -4.37 -5.40
CA SER A 214 2.80 -3.31 -5.06
C SER A 214 2.92 -3.16 -3.57
N VAL A 215 4.08 -3.56 -3.04
CA VAL A 215 4.43 -3.52 -1.62
C VAL A 215 5.49 -2.45 -1.41
N ALA A 216 5.18 -1.47 -0.59
CA ALA A 216 6.04 -0.34 -0.27
C ALA A 216 6.39 -0.30 1.23
N HIS A 217 7.30 0.60 1.57
CA HIS A 217 7.70 0.85 2.97
C HIS A 217 8.21 -0.43 3.67
N VAL A 218 8.90 -1.32 2.93
CA VAL A 218 9.53 -2.51 3.53
C VAL A 218 10.53 -2.07 4.59
N ALA A 219 10.31 -2.52 5.81
CA ALA A 219 11.10 -2.13 6.96
C ALA A 219 11.69 -3.36 7.71
N PRO A 220 12.95 -3.24 8.19
CA PRO A 220 13.87 -2.11 8.05
C PRO A 220 14.33 -1.89 6.59
N GLU A 221 14.65 -0.63 6.23
CA GLU A 221 15.15 -0.33 4.89
C GLU A 221 16.55 -0.92 4.63
N ALA A 222 16.94 -1.02 3.35
CA ALA A 222 18.22 -1.60 2.95
C ALA A 222 19.44 -0.88 3.54
N THR A 223 19.37 0.46 3.67
CA THR A 223 20.44 1.28 4.25
C THR A 223 20.69 0.95 5.73
N ASP A 224 19.67 0.51 6.45
CA ASP A 224 19.79 0.03 7.84
C ASP A 224 20.15 -1.47 7.93
N GLY A 225 20.44 -2.13 6.81
CA GLY A 225 20.72 -3.56 6.78
C GLY A 225 19.48 -4.43 6.97
N GLY A 226 18.31 -3.91 6.61
CA GLY A 226 17.08 -4.69 6.56
C GLY A 226 17.17 -5.86 5.58
N PRO A 227 16.32 -6.89 5.69
CA PRO A 227 16.39 -8.09 4.84
C PRO A 227 16.36 -7.79 3.35
N ILE A 228 15.72 -6.71 2.93
CA ILE A 228 15.65 -6.29 1.52
C ILE A 228 17.03 -6.02 0.93
N ALA A 229 18.03 -5.62 1.75
CA ALA A 229 19.42 -5.43 1.33
C ALA A 229 20.07 -6.73 0.87
N PHE A 230 19.60 -7.88 1.31
CA PHE A 230 20.17 -9.20 1.06
C PHE A 230 19.47 -9.99 -0.03
N VAL A 231 18.42 -9.44 -0.64
CA VAL A 231 17.75 -10.05 -1.80
C VAL A 231 18.71 -10.06 -2.98
N ALA A 232 18.83 -11.18 -3.66
CA ALA A 232 19.61 -11.34 -4.88
C ALA A 232 18.71 -11.68 -6.07
N ASP A 233 19.20 -11.38 -7.28
CA ASP A 233 18.52 -11.80 -8.51
C ASP A 233 18.30 -13.32 -8.51
N GLY A 234 17.09 -13.73 -8.82
CA GLY A 234 16.69 -15.13 -8.87
C GLY A 234 16.09 -15.66 -7.56
N ASP A 235 16.18 -14.96 -6.45
CA ASP A 235 15.54 -15.36 -5.20
C ASP A 235 14.01 -15.44 -5.36
N LYS A 236 13.38 -16.29 -4.56
CA LYS A 236 11.92 -16.36 -4.51
C LYS A 236 11.37 -15.45 -3.42
N VAL A 237 10.33 -14.70 -3.77
CA VAL A 237 9.62 -13.80 -2.87
C VAL A 237 8.14 -14.20 -2.85
N LEU A 238 7.57 -14.34 -1.66
CA LEU A 238 6.15 -14.60 -1.43
C LEU A 238 5.47 -13.33 -0.88
N ILE A 239 4.39 -12.92 -1.54
CA ILE A 239 3.45 -11.90 -1.08
C ILE A 239 2.12 -12.62 -0.83
N ASP A 240 1.70 -12.75 0.42
CA ASP A 240 0.46 -13.44 0.82
C ASP A 240 -0.40 -12.45 1.63
N VAL A 241 -1.28 -11.76 0.94
CA VAL A 241 -2.11 -10.71 1.53
C VAL A 241 -3.12 -11.26 2.55
N PRO A 242 -3.83 -12.38 2.31
CA PRO A 242 -4.73 -12.96 3.30
C PRO A 242 -4.05 -13.29 4.63
N ASN A 243 -2.85 -13.86 4.56
CA ASN A 243 -2.07 -14.23 5.75
C ASN A 243 -1.15 -13.11 6.24
N ARG A 244 -1.21 -11.91 5.60
CA ARG A 244 -0.38 -10.75 5.95
C ARG A 244 1.11 -11.05 5.95
N ARG A 245 1.59 -11.79 4.95
CA ARG A 245 2.99 -12.24 4.86
C ARG A 245 3.72 -11.61 3.68
N LEU A 246 4.98 -11.25 3.93
CA LEU A 246 5.98 -10.88 2.93
C LEU A 246 7.27 -11.61 3.26
N ASP A 247 7.59 -12.63 2.50
CA ASP A 247 8.71 -13.52 2.80
C ASP A 247 9.74 -13.60 1.66
N LEU A 248 10.99 -13.64 2.05
CA LEU A 248 12.11 -14.03 1.20
C LEU A 248 12.34 -15.54 1.40
N LEU A 249 12.10 -16.33 0.36
CA LEU A 249 12.19 -17.79 0.41
C LEU A 249 13.64 -18.25 0.13
N VAL A 250 14.54 -17.85 1.03
CA VAL A 250 15.97 -18.19 1.00
C VAL A 250 16.34 -18.81 2.33
N GLU A 251 17.18 -19.83 2.29
CA GLU A 251 17.65 -20.50 3.50
C GLU A 251 18.42 -19.54 4.42
N GLU A 252 18.18 -19.62 5.72
CA GLU A 252 18.80 -18.74 6.73
C GLU A 252 20.34 -18.76 6.67
N THR A 253 20.91 -19.94 6.39
CA THR A 253 22.37 -20.10 6.26
C THR A 253 22.96 -19.26 5.11
N GLU A 254 22.20 -19.07 4.04
CA GLU A 254 22.59 -18.22 2.92
C GLU A 254 22.43 -16.74 3.28
N LEU A 255 21.34 -16.36 3.94
CA LEU A 255 21.11 -14.98 4.40
C LEU A 255 22.18 -14.53 5.40
N VAL A 256 22.61 -15.41 6.30
CA VAL A 256 23.73 -15.14 7.23
C VAL A 256 25.04 -14.85 6.46
N LYS A 257 25.34 -15.60 5.41
CA LYS A 257 26.52 -15.34 4.56
C LYS A 257 26.43 -14.00 3.86
N ARG A 258 25.27 -13.68 3.25
CA ARG A 258 25.06 -12.40 2.56
C ARG A 258 25.20 -11.22 3.52
N ARG A 259 24.60 -11.36 4.74
CA ARG A 259 24.72 -10.35 5.80
C ARG A 259 26.14 -10.13 6.26
N ALA A 260 26.94 -11.19 6.39
CA ALA A 260 28.34 -11.09 6.81
C ALA A 260 29.23 -10.34 5.80
N GLY A 261 28.89 -10.39 4.52
CA GLY A 261 29.59 -9.67 3.45
C GLY A 261 29.06 -8.27 3.15
N TRP A 262 27.89 -7.92 3.70
CA TRP A 262 27.22 -6.65 3.40
C TRP A 262 27.91 -5.46 4.07
N LYS A 263 27.94 -4.34 3.34
CA LYS A 263 28.35 -3.04 3.85
C LYS A 263 27.30 -2.02 3.44
N PRO A 264 26.97 -1.04 4.30
CA PRO A 264 26.09 0.05 3.92
C PRO A 264 26.62 0.74 2.66
N ASN A 265 25.72 1.09 1.75
CA ASN A 265 26.08 1.95 0.63
C ASN A 265 26.51 3.33 1.17
N GLU A 266 27.43 3.98 0.47
CA GLU A 266 27.72 5.38 0.76
C GLU A 266 26.45 6.22 0.52
N PRO A 267 26.14 7.21 1.38
CA PRO A 267 25.01 8.10 1.16
C PRO A 267 25.07 8.73 -0.23
N ARG A 268 23.94 8.73 -0.92
CA ARG A 268 23.84 9.35 -2.27
C ARG A 268 23.87 10.88 -2.23
N TYR A 269 23.64 11.48 -1.03
CA TYR A 269 23.51 12.93 -0.81
C TYR A 269 24.22 13.35 0.48
#